data_85294fab7addcd3ccbe4631eda4f2ec8
#
_entry.id   85294fab7addcd3ccbe4631eda4f2ec8
#
_cell.length_a   1.000
_cell.length_b   1.000
_cell.length_c   1.000
_cell.angle_alpha   90.00
_cell.angle_beta   90.00
_cell.angle_gamma   90.00
#
_symmetry.space_group_name_H-M   'P 1'
#
loop_
_entity.id
_entity.type
_entity.pdbx_description
1 polymer ?
#
loop_
_entity_poly.entity_id
_entity_poly.type
_entity_poly.pdbx_seq_one_letter_code
_entity_poly.pdbx_strand_id
1 'polypeptide(L)'
;MKRTLTEQQKKTLSVLAIVIFVLLSAALAWFVGRPMVRFARQPEQFRAWVDGRGAWGPLAYAAMVFLQVLVAIIPGEPLEIAGGYAFGTWAGTALCLLGAVLGSVTVFALVRRWGRGLVEVFFPADKLEKLQFLLHTSPKRTALFWLIFTVPGTPKDLLCYFAGLTDLPWGTWLLIATVGRLPSIVTSTVGGSALGEQNYRAAVIAFALALAVAGVGYVIYRAVCRRHGQKPDNTKTDG
;
A
#
# COMPACT_ATOMS: atom_id res chain seq x y z
N MET A 1 20.64 -34.75 11.61
CA MET A 1 21.21 -33.67 12.46
C MET A 1 20.71 -32.33 11.96
N LYS A 2 19.78 -31.67 12.64
CA LYS A 2 19.37 -30.27 12.35
C LYS A 2 20.43 -29.37 12.98
N ARG A 3 21.30 -28.74 12.15
CA ARG A 3 22.24 -27.70 12.61
C ARG A 3 21.41 -26.54 13.18
N THR A 4 21.36 -26.41 14.48
CA THR A 4 20.81 -25.20 15.14
C THR A 4 21.80 -24.07 14.94
N LEU A 5 21.36 -23.05 14.19
CA LEU A 5 22.15 -21.83 13.98
C LEU A 5 22.39 -21.16 15.34
N THR A 6 23.62 -20.71 15.59
CA THR A 6 23.95 -19.90 16.78
C THR A 6 23.22 -18.55 16.71
N GLU A 7 22.95 -17.92 17.86
CA GLU A 7 22.26 -16.62 17.92
C GLU A 7 22.99 -15.54 17.08
N GLN A 8 24.30 -15.62 17.02
CA GLN A 8 25.14 -14.72 16.21
C GLN A 8 24.94 -14.97 14.71
N GLN A 9 24.83 -16.23 14.28
CA GLN A 9 24.52 -16.59 12.89
C GLN A 9 23.11 -16.18 12.47
N LYS A 10 22.14 -16.29 13.36
CA LYS A 10 20.77 -15.80 13.10
C LYS A 10 20.74 -14.28 12.94
N LYS A 11 21.48 -13.55 13.78
CA LYS A 11 21.62 -12.09 13.68
C LYS A 11 22.29 -11.66 12.36
N THR A 12 23.39 -12.30 11.99
CA THR A 12 24.09 -12.01 10.71
C THR A 12 23.21 -12.33 9.51
N LEU A 13 22.48 -13.46 9.54
CA LEU A 13 21.57 -13.84 8.46
C LEU A 13 20.40 -12.85 8.31
N SER A 14 19.86 -12.35 9.43
CA SER A 14 18.81 -11.34 9.42
C SER A 14 19.31 -10.00 8.86
N VAL A 15 20.48 -9.56 9.27
CA VAL A 15 21.09 -8.32 8.75
C VAL A 15 21.38 -8.46 7.25
N LEU A 16 21.93 -9.59 6.81
CA LEU A 16 22.19 -9.86 5.40
C LEU A 16 20.90 -9.87 4.58
N ALA A 17 19.84 -10.50 5.08
CA ALA A 17 18.52 -10.51 4.42
C ALA A 17 17.93 -9.10 4.30
N ILE A 18 18.05 -8.27 5.34
CA ILE A 18 17.62 -6.88 5.32
C ILE A 18 18.42 -6.08 4.28
N VAL A 19 19.75 -6.22 4.27
CA VAL A 19 20.62 -5.53 3.29
C VAL A 19 20.26 -5.93 1.86
N ILE A 20 20.11 -7.23 1.60
CA ILE A 20 19.69 -7.73 0.27
C ILE A 20 18.31 -7.16 -0.09
N PHE A 21 17.36 -7.14 0.84
CA PHE A 21 16.03 -6.57 0.61
C PHE A 21 16.09 -5.08 0.28
N VAL A 22 16.91 -4.31 1.01
CA VAL A 22 17.12 -2.87 0.75
C VAL A 22 17.73 -2.63 -0.61
N LEU A 23 18.80 -3.37 -0.96
CA LEU A 23 19.43 -3.24 -2.26
C LEU A 23 18.49 -3.65 -3.40
N LEU A 24 17.73 -4.72 -3.22
CA LEU A 24 16.73 -5.16 -4.18
C LEU A 24 15.62 -4.10 -4.34
N SER A 25 15.12 -3.54 -3.24
CA SER A 25 14.11 -2.48 -3.26
C SER A 25 14.64 -1.21 -3.93
N ALA A 26 15.89 -0.82 -3.68
CA ALA A 26 16.52 0.31 -4.33
C ALA A 26 16.72 0.07 -5.85
N ALA A 27 17.16 -1.13 -6.23
CA ALA A 27 17.27 -1.54 -7.63
C ALA A 27 15.91 -1.54 -8.31
N LEU A 28 14.87 -2.10 -7.68
CA LEU A 28 13.50 -2.07 -8.19
C LEU A 28 12.96 -0.64 -8.31
N ALA A 29 13.18 0.22 -7.32
CA ALA A 29 12.81 1.63 -7.40
C ALA A 29 13.51 2.34 -8.58
N TRP A 30 14.74 1.99 -8.86
CA TRP A 30 15.47 2.56 -9.98
C TRP A 30 15.01 2.02 -11.34
N PHE A 31 14.96 0.69 -11.49
CA PHE A 31 14.65 0.04 -12.78
C PHE A 31 13.16 0.03 -13.12
N VAL A 32 12.30 -0.02 -12.10
CA VAL A 32 10.84 -0.07 -12.27
C VAL A 32 10.21 1.28 -11.97
N GLY A 33 10.62 1.94 -10.90
CA GLY A 33 10.02 3.22 -10.46
C GLY A 33 10.22 4.35 -11.48
N ARG A 34 11.40 4.47 -12.10
CA ARG A 34 11.63 5.48 -13.14
C ARG A 34 10.74 5.30 -14.39
N PRO A 35 10.66 4.09 -15.00
CA PRO A 35 9.70 3.84 -16.07
C PRO A 35 8.25 4.10 -15.63
N MET A 36 7.87 3.69 -14.42
CA MET A 36 6.54 3.90 -13.88
C MET A 36 6.16 5.39 -13.78
N VAL A 37 7.05 6.22 -13.24
CA VAL A 37 6.83 7.67 -13.17
C VAL A 37 6.74 8.28 -14.58
N ARG A 38 7.52 7.78 -15.54
CA ARG A 38 7.43 8.20 -16.95
C ARG A 38 6.08 7.80 -17.55
N PHE A 39 5.63 6.56 -17.35
CA PHE A 39 4.34 6.08 -17.83
C PHE A 39 3.16 6.80 -17.20
N ALA A 40 3.24 7.14 -15.91
CA ALA A 40 2.23 7.95 -15.25
C ALA A 40 2.10 9.37 -15.85
N ARG A 41 3.23 9.93 -16.32
CA ARG A 41 3.23 11.25 -16.99
C ARG A 41 2.84 11.18 -18.48
N GLN A 42 2.97 10.01 -19.11
CA GLN A 42 2.71 9.77 -20.53
C GLN A 42 1.91 8.48 -20.71
N PRO A 43 0.61 8.49 -20.34
CA PRO A 43 -0.23 7.30 -20.36
C PRO A 43 -0.39 6.65 -21.75
N GLU A 44 -0.26 7.44 -22.82
CA GLU A 44 -0.25 6.94 -24.19
C GLU A 44 0.95 6.02 -24.46
N GLN A 45 2.13 6.38 -23.98
CA GLN A 45 3.32 5.53 -24.10
C GLN A 45 3.17 4.24 -23.28
N PHE A 46 2.50 4.32 -22.14
CA PHE A 46 2.22 3.15 -21.33
C PHE A 46 1.28 2.20 -22.08
N ARG A 47 0.20 2.71 -22.67
CA ARG A 47 -0.72 1.92 -23.48
C ARG A 47 -0.01 1.26 -24.67
N ALA A 48 0.78 2.01 -25.42
CA ALA A 48 1.56 1.47 -26.52
C ALA A 48 2.56 0.38 -26.07
N TRP A 49 3.16 0.56 -24.89
CA TRP A 49 4.06 -0.41 -24.28
C TRP A 49 3.34 -1.72 -23.89
N VAL A 50 2.12 -1.63 -23.37
CA VAL A 50 1.27 -2.79 -23.04
C VAL A 50 0.83 -3.50 -24.32
N ASP A 51 0.31 -2.75 -25.30
CA ASP A 51 -0.19 -3.29 -26.56
C ASP A 51 0.92 -4.02 -27.33
N GLY A 52 2.14 -3.50 -27.31
CA GLY A 52 3.31 -4.13 -27.93
C GLY A 52 3.75 -5.46 -27.29
N ARG A 53 3.21 -5.81 -26.09
CA ARG A 53 3.47 -7.08 -25.40
C ARG A 53 2.36 -8.12 -25.57
N GLY A 54 1.27 -7.77 -26.21
CA GLY A 54 0.14 -8.66 -26.42
C GLY A 54 -0.36 -9.25 -25.11
N ALA A 55 -0.54 -10.57 -25.04
CA ALA A 55 -1.06 -11.27 -23.86
C ALA A 55 -0.18 -11.13 -22.58
N TRP A 56 1.10 -10.77 -22.72
CA TRP A 56 2.00 -10.53 -21.57
C TRP A 56 1.84 -9.14 -20.95
N GLY A 57 1.23 -8.19 -21.64
CA GLY A 57 1.03 -6.83 -21.16
C GLY A 57 0.28 -6.76 -19.84
N PRO A 58 -0.89 -7.40 -19.70
CA PRO A 58 -1.64 -7.45 -18.44
C PRO A 58 -0.86 -8.05 -17.27
N LEU A 59 -0.12 -9.14 -17.52
CA LEU A 59 0.70 -9.78 -16.49
C LEU A 59 1.87 -8.90 -16.07
N ALA A 60 2.53 -8.25 -17.02
CA ALA A 60 3.60 -7.30 -16.73
C ALA A 60 3.10 -6.11 -15.91
N TYR A 61 1.90 -5.59 -16.20
CA TYR A 61 1.27 -4.54 -15.40
C TYR A 61 0.97 -5.01 -13.96
N ALA A 62 0.34 -6.18 -13.80
CA ALA A 62 0.07 -6.73 -12.47
C ALA A 62 1.36 -6.95 -11.66
N ALA A 63 2.44 -7.41 -12.33
CA ALA A 63 3.76 -7.54 -11.72
C ALA A 63 4.37 -6.18 -11.33
N MET A 64 4.17 -5.13 -12.13
CA MET A 64 4.59 -3.76 -11.77
C MET A 64 3.88 -3.26 -10.53
N VAL A 65 2.55 -3.45 -10.43
CA VAL A 65 1.78 -3.09 -9.24
C VAL A 65 2.24 -3.88 -8.02
N PHE A 66 2.46 -5.18 -8.15
CA PHE A 66 3.03 -6.03 -7.09
C PHE A 66 4.37 -5.49 -6.58
N LEU A 67 5.30 -5.20 -7.47
CA LEU A 67 6.62 -4.66 -7.13
C LEU A 67 6.54 -3.27 -6.48
N GLN A 68 5.62 -2.42 -6.95
CA GLN A 68 5.39 -1.10 -6.37
C GLN A 68 4.95 -1.21 -4.90
N VAL A 69 4.04 -2.13 -4.56
CA VAL A 69 3.62 -2.36 -3.17
C VAL A 69 4.79 -2.82 -2.29
N LEU A 70 5.68 -3.66 -2.83
CA LEU A 70 6.88 -4.09 -2.10
C LEU A 70 7.84 -2.93 -1.82
N VAL A 71 7.99 -2.01 -2.76
CA VAL A 71 8.90 -0.87 -2.60
C VAL A 71 8.30 0.23 -1.71
N ALA A 72 6.98 0.31 -1.62
CA ALA A 72 6.17 1.20 -0.77
C ALA A 72 6.47 2.73 -0.84
N ILE A 73 7.60 3.14 -1.40
CA ILE A 73 8.00 4.55 -1.57
C ILE A 73 7.35 5.14 -2.83
N ILE A 74 7.02 4.28 -3.80
CA ILE A 74 6.44 4.68 -5.07
C ILE A 74 4.93 4.79 -4.87
N PRO A 75 4.31 5.97 -5.13
CA PRO A 75 2.87 6.11 -4.99
C PRO A 75 2.14 5.22 -6.00
N GLY A 76 1.09 4.50 -5.55
CA GLY A 76 0.33 3.55 -6.36
C GLY A 76 -0.67 4.20 -7.30
N GLU A 77 -1.25 5.36 -6.92
CA GLU A 77 -2.29 6.03 -7.69
C GLU A 77 -1.93 6.27 -9.16
N PRO A 78 -0.71 6.71 -9.52
CA PRO A 78 -0.34 6.88 -10.93
C PRO A 78 -0.43 5.60 -11.74
N LEU A 79 -0.11 4.43 -11.13
CA LEU A 79 -0.27 3.14 -11.78
C LEU A 79 -1.73 2.71 -11.91
N GLU A 80 -2.54 2.97 -10.88
CA GLU A 80 -3.98 2.71 -10.92
C GLU A 80 -4.64 3.47 -12.08
N ILE A 81 -4.30 4.77 -12.23
CA ILE A 81 -4.77 5.62 -13.33
C ILE A 81 -4.27 5.09 -14.67
N ALA A 82 -2.97 4.75 -14.78
CA ALA A 82 -2.40 4.20 -16.01
C ALA A 82 -3.04 2.86 -16.39
N GLY A 83 -3.37 2.00 -15.41
CA GLY A 83 -4.09 0.76 -15.61
C GLY A 83 -5.50 0.98 -16.17
N GLY A 84 -6.23 1.95 -15.60
CA GLY A 84 -7.52 2.37 -16.14
C GLY A 84 -7.44 2.89 -17.56
N TYR A 85 -6.43 3.71 -17.86
CA TYR A 85 -6.17 4.25 -19.21
C TYR A 85 -5.88 3.16 -20.25
N ALA A 86 -5.04 2.18 -19.89
CA ALA A 86 -4.59 1.15 -20.83
C ALA A 86 -5.60 0.00 -21.01
N PHE A 87 -6.24 -0.44 -19.92
CA PHE A 87 -7.08 -1.64 -19.89
C PHE A 87 -8.57 -1.35 -19.70
N GLY A 88 -8.94 -0.07 -19.51
CA GLY A 88 -10.30 0.32 -19.11
C GLY A 88 -10.57 0.07 -17.63
N THR A 89 -11.75 0.48 -17.16
CA THR A 89 -12.12 0.45 -15.76
C THR A 89 -12.05 -0.95 -15.14
N TRP A 90 -12.73 -1.92 -15.71
CA TRP A 90 -12.92 -3.24 -15.08
C TRP A 90 -11.66 -4.10 -15.11
N ALA A 91 -11.04 -4.22 -16.28
CA ALA A 91 -9.81 -5.00 -16.42
C ALA A 91 -8.65 -4.32 -15.68
N GLY A 92 -8.53 -2.99 -15.76
CA GLY A 92 -7.55 -2.22 -15.00
C GLY A 92 -7.71 -2.40 -13.49
N THR A 93 -8.95 -2.34 -12.98
CA THR A 93 -9.26 -2.61 -11.56
C THR A 93 -8.85 -4.03 -11.15
N ALA A 94 -9.23 -5.04 -11.93
CA ALA A 94 -8.95 -6.43 -11.60
C ALA A 94 -7.44 -6.73 -11.56
N LEU A 95 -6.70 -6.26 -12.56
CA LEU A 95 -5.25 -6.43 -12.65
C LEU A 95 -4.52 -5.67 -11.55
N CYS A 96 -4.92 -4.43 -11.29
CA CYS A 96 -4.37 -3.62 -10.22
C CYS A 96 -4.62 -4.26 -8.85
N LEU A 97 -5.86 -4.69 -8.60
CA LEU A 97 -6.23 -5.35 -7.35
C LEU A 97 -5.43 -6.65 -7.14
N LEU A 98 -5.28 -7.46 -8.20
CA LEU A 98 -4.48 -8.68 -8.15
C LEU A 98 -3.04 -8.39 -7.73
N GLY A 99 -2.36 -7.45 -8.39
CA GLY A 99 -0.99 -7.06 -8.05
C GLY A 99 -0.89 -6.50 -6.65
N ALA A 100 -1.81 -5.60 -6.28
CA ALA A 100 -1.82 -4.95 -4.96
C ALA A 100 -2.09 -5.93 -3.81
N VAL A 101 -3.00 -6.89 -3.98
CA VAL A 101 -3.30 -7.91 -2.96
C VAL A 101 -2.12 -8.85 -2.79
N LEU A 102 -1.56 -9.36 -3.89
CA LEU A 102 -0.37 -10.22 -3.83
C LEU A 102 0.81 -9.51 -3.16
N GLY A 103 1.05 -8.24 -3.49
CA GLY A 103 2.07 -7.42 -2.85
C GLY A 103 1.82 -7.24 -1.36
N SER A 104 0.59 -6.88 -0.98
CA SER A 104 0.18 -6.67 0.42
C SER A 104 0.31 -7.93 1.27
N VAL A 105 -0.08 -9.09 0.72
CA VAL A 105 0.07 -10.39 1.38
C VAL A 105 1.55 -10.73 1.56
N THR A 106 2.36 -10.49 0.53
CA THR A 106 3.80 -10.73 0.58
C THR A 106 4.47 -9.86 1.63
N VAL A 107 4.21 -8.55 1.64
CA VAL A 107 4.75 -7.62 2.64
C VAL A 107 4.36 -8.05 4.05
N PHE A 108 3.08 -8.35 4.27
CA PHE A 108 2.56 -8.79 5.55
C PHE A 108 3.26 -10.08 6.04
N ALA A 109 3.46 -11.07 5.14
CA ALA A 109 4.18 -12.30 5.43
C ALA A 109 5.65 -12.05 5.79
N LEU A 110 6.34 -11.19 5.02
CA LEU A 110 7.73 -10.83 5.23
C LEU A 110 7.92 -10.14 6.58
N VAL A 111 7.07 -9.16 6.90
CA VAL A 111 7.13 -8.45 8.18
C VAL A 111 6.83 -9.38 9.34
N ARG A 112 5.86 -10.28 9.22
CA ARG A 112 5.60 -11.31 10.23
C ARG A 112 6.77 -12.25 10.46
N ARG A 113 7.54 -12.52 9.41
CA ARG A 113 8.70 -13.42 9.46
C ARG A 113 9.94 -12.73 10.03
N TRP A 114 10.21 -11.48 9.64
CA TRP A 114 11.44 -10.76 9.97
C TRP A 114 11.24 -9.66 11.00
N GLY A 115 10.01 -9.29 11.32
CA GLY A 115 9.66 -8.40 12.41
C GLY A 115 10.02 -6.93 12.17
N ARG A 116 10.23 -6.24 13.28
CA ARG A 116 10.44 -4.79 13.36
C ARG A 116 11.63 -4.29 12.53
N GLY A 117 12.70 -5.08 12.43
CA GLY A 117 13.89 -4.68 11.68
C GLY A 117 13.64 -4.43 10.19
N LEU A 118 12.69 -5.13 9.57
CA LEU A 118 12.30 -4.87 8.18
C LEU A 118 11.55 -3.54 8.04
N VAL A 119 10.74 -3.20 9.02
CA VAL A 119 9.93 -1.96 8.99
C VAL A 119 10.78 -0.73 9.27
N GLU A 120 11.80 -0.84 10.12
CA GLU A 120 12.75 0.23 10.44
C GLU A 120 13.56 0.70 9.22
N VAL A 121 13.66 -0.12 8.17
CA VAL A 121 14.28 0.28 6.90
C VAL A 121 13.49 1.42 6.21
N PHE A 122 12.17 1.39 6.32
CA PHE A 122 11.28 2.37 5.66
C PHE A 122 10.82 3.46 6.60
N PHE A 123 10.84 3.20 7.91
CA PHE A 123 10.33 4.12 8.92
C PHE A 123 11.36 4.39 10.01
N PRO A 124 11.67 5.66 10.29
CA PRO A 124 12.46 6.04 11.45
C PRO A 124 11.83 5.51 12.75
N ALA A 125 12.66 5.08 13.70
CA ALA A 125 12.22 4.46 14.95
C ALA A 125 11.26 5.35 15.77
N ASP A 126 11.46 6.68 15.73
CA ASP A 126 10.61 7.67 16.38
C ASP A 126 9.16 7.68 15.84
N LYS A 127 8.98 7.41 14.54
CA LYS A 127 7.64 7.27 13.94
C LYS A 127 7.00 5.94 14.28
N LEU A 128 7.78 4.87 14.38
CA LEU A 128 7.31 3.56 14.81
C LEU A 128 6.78 3.59 16.24
N GLU A 129 7.45 4.29 17.15
CA GLU A 129 7.00 4.45 18.53
C GLU A 129 5.65 5.16 18.62
N LYS A 130 5.44 6.20 17.84
CA LYS A 130 4.14 6.90 17.77
C LYS A 130 3.00 6.03 17.27
N LEU A 131 3.29 4.96 16.53
CA LEU A 131 2.33 4.02 15.97
C LEU A 131 2.20 2.73 16.78
N GLN A 132 2.92 2.60 17.91
CA GLN A 132 2.82 1.43 18.80
C GLN A 132 1.39 1.17 19.27
N PHE A 133 0.56 2.22 19.40
CA PHE A 133 -0.84 2.06 19.76
C PHE A 133 -1.64 1.21 18.75
N LEU A 134 -1.16 1.07 17.51
CA LEU A 134 -1.78 0.23 16.47
C LEU A 134 -1.37 -1.24 16.57
N LEU A 135 -0.29 -1.58 17.30
CA LEU A 135 0.27 -2.94 17.33
C LEU A 135 -0.68 -3.96 17.97
N HIS A 136 -1.45 -3.54 18.99
CA HIS A 136 -2.42 -4.44 19.61
C HIS A 136 -3.78 -4.36 18.94
N THR A 137 -4.26 -5.50 18.44
CA THR A 137 -5.54 -5.58 17.73
C THR A 137 -6.72 -5.32 18.68
N SER A 138 -7.60 -4.41 18.27
CA SER A 138 -8.90 -4.18 18.90
C SER A 138 -9.92 -3.88 17.79
N PRO A 139 -11.23 -4.11 18.02
CA PRO A 139 -12.25 -3.81 17.01
C PRO A 139 -12.16 -2.39 16.46
N LYS A 140 -11.86 -1.39 17.32
CA LYS A 140 -11.68 0.01 16.92
C LYS A 140 -10.46 0.22 16.01
N ARG A 141 -9.37 -0.47 16.26
CA ARG A 141 -8.13 -0.37 15.47
C ARG A 141 -8.27 -1.09 14.14
N THR A 142 -8.95 -2.23 14.12
CA THR A 142 -9.31 -2.93 12.87
C THR A 142 -10.21 -2.04 12.01
N ALA A 143 -11.20 -1.37 12.60
CA ALA A 143 -12.04 -0.40 11.89
C ALA A 143 -11.23 0.79 11.34
N LEU A 144 -10.19 1.24 12.06
CA LEU A 144 -9.27 2.28 11.58
C LEU A 144 -8.47 1.82 10.36
N PHE A 145 -7.96 0.57 10.34
CA PHE A 145 -7.33 0.00 9.16
C PHE A 145 -8.28 -0.03 7.97
N TRP A 146 -9.52 -0.48 8.17
CA TRP A 146 -10.57 -0.45 7.14
C TRP A 146 -10.77 0.96 6.58
N LEU A 147 -10.95 1.95 7.46
CA LEU A 147 -11.15 3.34 7.06
C LEU A 147 -9.98 3.85 6.22
N ILE A 148 -8.74 3.65 6.68
CA ILE A 148 -7.56 4.16 6.00
C ILE A 148 -7.40 3.48 4.63
N PHE A 149 -7.64 2.17 4.53
CA PHE A 149 -7.53 1.46 3.26
C PHE A 149 -8.63 1.84 2.25
N THR A 150 -9.79 2.27 2.73
CA THR A 150 -10.91 2.72 1.88
C THR A 150 -10.69 4.11 1.32
N VAL A 151 -10.01 4.99 2.07
CA VAL A 151 -9.80 6.39 1.68
C VAL A 151 -8.76 6.49 0.56
N PRO A 152 -9.08 7.13 -0.59
CA PRO A 152 -8.09 7.45 -1.63
C PRO A 152 -6.98 8.35 -1.11
N GLY A 153 -5.77 8.27 -1.68
CA GLY A 153 -4.64 9.15 -1.33
C GLY A 153 -3.93 8.78 -0.03
N THR A 154 -4.31 7.71 0.65
CA THR A 154 -3.60 7.24 1.84
C THR A 154 -2.41 6.34 1.46
N PRO A 155 -1.28 6.38 2.20
CA PRO A 155 -0.10 5.57 1.91
C PRO A 155 -0.32 4.10 2.32
N LYS A 156 -1.24 3.41 1.64
CA LYS A 156 -1.67 2.03 1.96
C LYS A 156 -0.52 1.04 1.96
N ASP A 157 0.42 1.20 1.04
CA ASP A 157 1.55 0.29 0.88
C ASP A 157 2.51 0.36 2.07
N LEU A 158 2.75 1.57 2.59
CA LEU A 158 3.48 1.74 3.84
C LEU A 158 2.72 1.11 5.02
N LEU A 159 1.40 1.21 5.06
CA LEU A 159 0.58 0.62 6.11
C LEU A 159 0.55 -0.91 6.08
N CYS A 160 0.84 -1.55 4.94
CA CYS A 160 1.01 -3.00 4.86
C CYS A 160 2.16 -3.48 5.76
N TYR A 161 3.23 -2.71 5.84
CA TYR A 161 4.36 -3.01 6.73
C TYR A 161 3.96 -2.90 8.20
N PHE A 162 3.18 -1.88 8.58
CA PHE A 162 2.66 -1.77 9.95
C PHE A 162 1.68 -2.89 10.29
N ALA A 163 0.78 -3.23 9.37
CA ALA A 163 -0.17 -4.30 9.57
C ALA A 163 0.53 -5.64 9.88
N GLY A 164 1.67 -5.92 9.25
CA GLY A 164 2.47 -7.10 9.52
C GLY A 164 3.05 -7.18 10.93
N LEU A 165 3.22 -6.04 11.62
CA LEU A 165 3.64 -5.97 13.02
C LEU A 165 2.49 -6.15 14.01
N THR A 166 1.25 -6.09 13.55
CA THR A 166 0.05 -6.20 14.41
C THR A 166 -0.38 -7.66 14.57
N ASP A 167 -1.23 -7.91 15.57
CA ASP A 167 -1.83 -9.22 15.80
C ASP A 167 -3.05 -9.50 14.89
N LEU A 168 -3.18 -8.77 13.75
CA LEU A 168 -4.29 -8.94 12.81
C LEU A 168 -4.30 -10.37 12.25
N PRO A 169 -5.43 -11.10 12.32
CA PRO A 169 -5.54 -12.42 11.71
C PRO A 169 -5.47 -12.32 10.18
N TRP A 170 -4.90 -13.35 9.54
CA TRP A 170 -4.71 -13.40 8.09
C TRP A 170 -5.98 -13.13 7.28
N GLY A 171 -7.12 -13.72 7.70
CA GLY A 171 -8.40 -13.50 7.00
C GLY A 171 -8.86 -12.06 7.04
N THR A 172 -8.73 -11.41 8.19
CA THR A 172 -9.08 -9.98 8.35
C THR A 172 -8.14 -9.11 7.50
N TRP A 173 -6.83 -9.41 7.50
CA TRP A 173 -5.88 -8.71 6.66
C TRP A 173 -6.19 -8.84 5.17
N LEU A 174 -6.47 -10.05 4.71
CA LEU A 174 -6.81 -10.31 3.30
C LEU A 174 -8.07 -9.53 2.89
N LEU A 175 -9.09 -9.49 3.73
CA LEU A 175 -10.30 -8.71 3.48
C LEU A 175 -10.00 -7.20 3.41
N ILE A 176 -9.21 -6.65 4.33
CA ILE A 176 -8.81 -5.23 4.32
C ILE A 176 -8.00 -4.93 3.05
N ALA A 177 -7.02 -5.76 2.71
CA ALA A 177 -6.16 -5.57 1.55
C ALA A 177 -6.91 -5.69 0.22
N THR A 178 -8.00 -6.45 0.17
CA THR A 178 -8.82 -6.66 -1.03
C THR A 178 -9.97 -5.66 -1.08
N VAL A 179 -10.94 -5.82 -0.17
CA VAL A 179 -12.19 -5.04 -0.19
C VAL A 179 -11.94 -3.58 0.19
N GLY A 180 -11.07 -3.33 1.17
CA GLY A 180 -10.72 -1.98 1.60
C GLY A 180 -10.06 -1.14 0.50
N ARG A 181 -9.31 -1.76 -0.42
CA ARG A 181 -8.69 -1.06 -1.55
C ARG A 181 -9.63 -0.79 -2.72
N LEU A 182 -10.72 -1.55 -2.85
CA LEU A 182 -11.62 -1.44 -4.01
C LEU A 182 -12.10 -0.02 -4.30
N PRO A 183 -12.61 0.75 -3.33
CA PRO A 183 -13.13 2.09 -3.63
C PRO A 183 -12.07 3.02 -4.22
N SER A 184 -10.83 2.96 -3.71
CA SER A 184 -9.72 3.76 -4.21
C SER A 184 -9.28 3.32 -5.61
N ILE A 185 -9.06 2.02 -5.82
CA ILE A 185 -8.64 1.49 -7.13
C ILE A 185 -9.69 1.77 -8.19
N VAL A 186 -10.98 1.54 -7.88
CA VAL A 186 -12.08 1.80 -8.83
C VAL A 186 -12.13 3.28 -9.21
N THR A 187 -12.04 4.20 -8.26
CA THR A 187 -12.07 5.65 -8.59
C THR A 187 -10.88 6.06 -9.46
N SER A 188 -9.68 5.55 -9.18
CA SER A 188 -8.48 5.82 -9.98
C SER A 188 -8.58 5.21 -11.39
N THR A 189 -9.05 3.98 -11.51
CA THR A 189 -9.19 3.32 -12.82
C THR A 189 -10.33 3.88 -13.66
N VAL A 190 -11.45 4.30 -13.05
CA VAL A 190 -12.52 5.05 -13.73
C VAL A 190 -11.98 6.36 -14.30
N GLY A 191 -11.25 7.12 -13.48
CA GLY A 191 -10.62 8.36 -13.93
C GLY A 191 -9.63 8.13 -15.07
N GLY A 192 -8.81 7.07 -14.98
CA GLY A 192 -7.87 6.66 -16.01
C GLY A 192 -8.55 6.23 -17.32
N SER A 193 -9.60 5.41 -17.24
CA SER A 193 -10.40 4.98 -18.40
C SER A 193 -11.04 6.17 -19.11
N ALA A 194 -11.65 7.07 -18.35
CA ALA A 194 -12.26 8.29 -18.88
C ALA A 194 -11.24 9.20 -19.60
N LEU A 195 -10.00 9.27 -19.09
CA LEU A 195 -8.90 9.96 -19.78
C LEU A 195 -8.54 9.26 -21.08
N GLY A 196 -8.48 7.93 -21.10
CA GLY A 196 -8.19 7.13 -22.30
C GLY A 196 -9.26 7.26 -23.39
N GLU A 197 -10.50 7.48 -22.99
CA GLU A 197 -11.64 7.73 -23.88
C GLU A 197 -11.80 9.21 -24.25
N GLN A 198 -10.87 10.07 -23.84
CA GLN A 198 -10.93 11.53 -24.00
C GLN A 198 -12.18 12.18 -23.37
N ASN A 199 -12.83 11.47 -22.45
CA ASN A 199 -13.99 11.96 -21.72
C ASN A 199 -13.55 12.73 -20.48
N TYR A 200 -13.02 13.93 -20.68
CA TYR A 200 -12.46 14.77 -19.61
C TYR A 200 -13.51 15.15 -18.54
N ARG A 201 -14.79 15.23 -18.91
CA ARG A 201 -15.87 15.51 -17.94
C ARG A 201 -16.02 14.36 -16.93
N ALA A 202 -16.07 13.13 -17.43
CA ALA A 202 -16.14 11.95 -16.57
C ALA A 202 -14.86 11.80 -15.72
N ALA A 203 -13.68 12.07 -16.27
CA ALA A 203 -12.43 12.07 -15.54
C ALA A 203 -12.43 13.09 -14.37
N VAL A 204 -12.85 14.32 -14.64
CA VAL A 204 -12.94 15.38 -13.60
C VAL A 204 -13.94 14.98 -12.51
N ILE A 205 -15.10 14.42 -12.86
CA ILE A 205 -16.09 13.96 -11.88
C ILE A 205 -15.50 12.82 -11.03
N ALA A 206 -14.83 11.83 -11.63
CA ALA A 206 -14.23 10.72 -10.91
C ALA A 206 -13.17 11.21 -9.90
N PHE A 207 -12.28 12.11 -10.30
CA PHE A 207 -11.27 12.67 -9.40
C PHE A 207 -11.87 13.60 -8.33
N ALA A 208 -12.91 14.36 -8.65
CA ALA A 208 -13.62 15.19 -7.67
C ALA A 208 -14.31 14.31 -6.60
N LEU A 209 -14.92 13.19 -7.01
CA LEU A 209 -15.50 12.22 -6.07
C LEU A 209 -14.41 11.57 -5.21
N ALA A 210 -13.27 11.19 -5.78
CA ALA A 210 -12.15 10.65 -5.02
C ALA A 210 -11.65 11.64 -3.96
N LEU A 211 -11.51 12.92 -4.31
CA LEU A 211 -11.13 14.00 -3.38
C LEU A 211 -12.18 14.22 -2.30
N ALA A 212 -13.47 14.17 -2.64
CA ALA A 212 -14.56 14.29 -1.66
C ALA A 212 -14.52 13.13 -0.64
N VAL A 213 -14.36 11.89 -1.11
CA VAL A 213 -14.23 10.71 -0.24
C VAL A 213 -12.98 10.80 0.63
N ALA A 214 -11.85 11.24 0.07
CA ALA A 214 -10.62 11.47 0.81
C ALA A 214 -10.80 12.54 1.90
N GLY A 215 -11.48 13.66 1.58
CA GLY A 215 -11.80 14.73 2.52
C GLY A 215 -12.67 14.27 3.67
N VAL A 216 -13.74 13.53 3.38
CA VAL A 216 -14.62 12.94 4.40
C VAL A 216 -13.84 11.95 5.27
N GLY A 217 -13.05 11.06 4.67
CA GLY A 217 -12.20 10.11 5.38
C GLY A 217 -11.19 10.81 6.31
N TYR A 218 -10.58 11.90 5.85
CA TYR A 218 -9.67 12.71 6.66
C TYR A 218 -10.36 13.35 7.87
N VAL A 219 -11.57 13.90 7.68
CA VAL A 219 -12.36 14.50 8.77
C VAL A 219 -12.71 13.44 9.82
N ILE A 220 -13.18 12.26 9.38
CA ILE A 220 -13.50 11.14 10.28
C ILE A 220 -12.23 10.69 11.03
N TYR A 221 -11.12 10.51 10.31
CA TYR A 221 -9.84 10.14 10.93
C TYR A 221 -9.42 11.15 12.00
N ARG A 222 -9.49 12.45 11.69
CA ARG A 222 -9.14 13.53 12.64
C ARG A 222 -10.08 13.55 13.85
N ALA A 223 -11.37 13.32 13.65
CA ALA A 223 -12.35 13.23 14.74
C ALA A 223 -12.08 12.04 15.67
N VAL A 224 -11.72 10.88 15.11
CA VAL A 224 -11.34 9.68 15.88
C VAL A 224 -10.05 9.90 16.65
N CYS A 225 -9.03 10.47 16.04
CA CYS A 225 -7.74 10.75 16.70
C CYS A 225 -7.89 11.78 17.83
N ARG A 226 -8.69 12.85 17.65
CA ARG A 226 -8.94 13.84 18.69
C ARG A 226 -9.62 13.24 19.92
N ARG A 227 -10.54 12.32 19.75
CA ARG A 227 -11.23 11.64 20.88
C ARG A 227 -10.31 10.71 21.66
N HIS A 228 -9.20 10.25 21.10
CA HIS A 228 -8.23 9.39 21.80
C HIS A 228 -7.04 10.14 22.39
N GLY A 229 -6.79 11.38 21.97
CA GLY A 229 -5.77 12.26 22.54
C GLY A 229 -6.21 13.02 23.81
N GLN A 230 -7.47 12.92 24.22
CA GLN A 230 -8.05 13.58 25.40
C GLN A 230 -8.45 12.61 26.48
N LYS A 231 -7.57 11.65 26.89
CA LYS A 231 -7.66 11.11 28.25
C LYS A 231 -6.77 11.97 29.13
N PRO A 232 -7.33 12.77 30.05
CA PRO A 232 -6.51 13.38 31.10
C PRO A 232 -5.94 12.25 31.94
N ASP A 233 -4.64 12.30 32.16
CA ASP A 233 -3.92 11.52 33.16
C ASP A 233 -4.42 11.96 34.54
N ASN A 234 -5.45 11.30 35.03
CA ASN A 234 -6.00 11.49 36.36
C ASN A 234 -5.34 10.52 37.37
N THR A 235 -4.02 10.48 37.37
CA THR A 235 -3.25 9.83 38.42
C THR A 235 -2.26 10.81 39.06
N LYS A 236 -2.78 11.90 39.61
CA LYS A 236 -2.09 12.67 40.64
C LYS A 236 -3.14 13.32 41.56
N THR A 237 -3.56 12.60 42.56
CA THR A 237 -3.95 13.05 43.88
C THR A 237 -4.33 11.80 44.65
N ASP A 238 -3.39 11.35 45.45
CA ASP A 238 -3.70 10.95 46.85
C ASP A 238 -2.39 10.63 47.58
N GLY A 239 -2.15 11.44 48.62
CA GLY A 239 -1.40 11.11 49.80
C GLY A 239 0.01 11.57 49.89
#